data_2c9d3f573b45baa63eaef298ce05de44
#
_entry.id   2c9d3f573b45baa63eaef298ce05de44
#
_cell.length_a   1.000
_cell.length_b   1.000
_cell.length_c   1.000
_cell.angle_alpha   90.00
_cell.angle_beta   90.00
_cell.angle_gamma   90.00
#
_symmetry.space_group_name_H-M   'P 1'
#
loop_
_entity.id
_entity.type
_entity.pdbx_description
1 polymer ?
#
loop_
_entity_poly.entity_id
_entity_poly.type
_entity_poly.pdbx_seq_one_letter_code
_entity_poly.pdbx_strand_id
1 'polypeptide(L)'
;MSHHLTLHIISPIPFSNLNRDDTGTPKRVNQGGALRALHSSQSIKRGIRKAYETASLDLSVRSGELSEAIAERVKQIDAELDEKKVAKEAKAIVGKLTKAESTDKESNRSIWLSQEEIETAAQTVVEILSPQEDAEKAEVQDFIDGTKTGSLAISAFGRMFANSPQNNTEAALSVSPAVTTHAASIDTDYFSTVDDRYEEQNKTGATFLGVSQYTSGVFYRTVTIDKAQLRRSWSAFDNPDSRDNVKELVRSIVYGQPRGKENSTAPYTLPAVVFAEEQRYRTAYDFESPVTAAKNGGFLESAVNALGEQYQRARSFDASNFGPVEALSGTYPELAGALPGVEPVGLDQLIDTVTEWVYDD
;
A
#
# COMPACT_ATOMS: atom_id res chain seq x y z
N MET A 1 10.86 -18.89 -17.16
CA MET A 1 10.93 -18.59 -15.73
C MET A 1 9.75 -17.73 -15.37
N SER A 2 9.11 -18.01 -14.25
CA SER A 2 8.02 -17.19 -13.72
C SER A 2 8.61 -16.01 -12.97
N HIS A 3 8.11 -14.80 -13.24
CA HIS A 3 8.58 -13.58 -12.60
C HIS A 3 7.53 -12.97 -11.67
N HIS A 4 6.38 -13.60 -11.54
CA HIS A 4 5.26 -13.11 -10.76
C HIS A 4 4.89 -14.09 -9.64
N LEU A 5 4.56 -13.56 -8.48
CA LEU A 5 3.91 -14.30 -7.40
C LEU A 5 2.73 -13.47 -6.92
N THR A 6 1.55 -14.10 -6.87
CA THR A 6 0.32 -13.43 -6.45
C THR A 6 -0.11 -13.92 -5.08
N LEU A 7 -0.33 -12.98 -4.16
CA LEU A 7 -0.99 -13.25 -2.88
C LEU A 7 -2.49 -12.99 -3.05
N HIS A 8 -3.32 -14.00 -2.84
CA HIS A 8 -4.77 -13.94 -2.77
C HIS A 8 -5.18 -13.85 -1.30
N ILE A 9 -5.92 -12.83 -0.94
CA ILE A 9 -6.24 -12.55 0.47
C ILE A 9 -7.74 -12.42 0.63
N ILE A 10 -8.33 -13.26 1.49
CA ILE A 10 -9.72 -13.16 1.95
C ILE A 10 -9.72 -12.69 3.39
N SER A 11 -10.40 -11.59 3.66
CA SER A 11 -10.48 -10.98 4.99
C SER A 11 -11.92 -10.66 5.36
N PRO A 12 -12.45 -11.23 6.44
CA PRO A 12 -13.68 -10.76 7.04
C PRO A 12 -13.39 -9.44 7.77
N ILE A 13 -14.11 -8.38 7.40
CA ILE A 13 -13.97 -7.06 8.01
C ILE A 13 -15.31 -6.70 8.66
N PRO A 14 -15.30 -6.45 9.98
CA PRO A 14 -16.50 -6.13 10.73
C PRO A 14 -16.99 -4.72 10.40
N PHE A 15 -18.10 -4.34 11.01
CA PHE A 15 -18.73 -3.02 10.95
C PHE A 15 -17.70 -1.89 11.01
N SER A 16 -17.49 -1.21 9.88
CA SER A 16 -16.44 -0.21 9.74
C SER A 16 -16.66 0.72 8.54
N ASN A 17 -15.89 1.80 8.46
CA ASN A 17 -15.87 2.70 7.32
C ASN A 17 -14.43 3.10 6.99
N LEU A 18 -13.64 2.11 6.60
CA LEU A 18 -12.20 2.22 6.36
C LEU A 18 -11.84 3.04 5.12
N ASN A 19 -12.70 3.03 4.09
CA ASN A 19 -12.46 3.75 2.84
C ASN A 19 -13.76 4.41 2.36
N ARG A 20 -13.77 5.73 2.37
CA ARG A 20 -14.93 6.57 2.12
C ARG A 20 -14.85 7.26 0.76
N ASP A 21 -16.04 7.61 0.23
CA ASP A 21 -16.17 8.60 -0.82
C ASP A 21 -16.12 10.04 -0.26
N ASP A 22 -16.39 11.01 -1.10
CA ASP A 22 -16.39 12.45 -0.79
C ASP A 22 -17.57 12.85 0.12
N THR A 23 -18.63 12.06 0.17
CA THR A 23 -19.78 12.26 1.08
C THR A 23 -19.58 11.62 2.44
N GLY A 24 -18.49 10.90 2.66
CA GLY A 24 -18.23 10.17 3.89
C GLY A 24 -18.86 8.78 3.97
N THR A 25 -19.53 8.33 2.91
CA THR A 25 -20.13 7.00 2.79
C THR A 25 -19.05 5.94 2.48
N PRO A 26 -19.18 4.69 2.94
CA PRO A 26 -18.32 3.60 2.51
C PRO A 26 -18.28 3.48 0.99
N LYS A 27 -17.07 3.41 0.41
CA LYS A 27 -16.93 3.22 -1.03
C LYS A 27 -17.56 1.92 -1.48
N ARG A 28 -18.19 1.97 -2.65
CA ARG A 28 -18.97 0.86 -3.21
C ARG A 28 -18.82 0.80 -4.73
N VAL A 29 -19.11 -0.35 -5.29
CA VAL A 29 -19.14 -0.62 -6.73
C VAL A 29 -20.26 -1.59 -7.04
N ASN A 30 -20.88 -1.48 -8.21
CA ASN A 30 -21.77 -2.50 -8.74
C ASN A 30 -20.94 -3.53 -9.52
N GLN A 31 -20.98 -4.78 -9.09
CA GLN A 31 -20.30 -5.89 -9.75
C GLN A 31 -21.19 -7.12 -9.71
N GLY A 32 -21.34 -7.80 -10.86
CA GLY A 32 -22.22 -8.96 -10.98
C GLY A 32 -23.69 -8.67 -10.61
N GLY A 33 -24.19 -7.47 -10.92
CA GLY A 33 -25.56 -7.04 -10.61
C GLY A 33 -25.83 -6.76 -9.13
N ALA A 34 -24.81 -6.79 -8.26
CA ALA A 34 -24.95 -6.56 -6.83
C ALA A 34 -24.10 -5.37 -6.36
N LEU A 35 -24.59 -4.64 -5.35
CA LEU A 35 -23.81 -3.65 -4.64
C LEU A 35 -22.73 -4.35 -3.81
N ARG A 36 -21.49 -3.94 -3.94
CA ARG A 36 -20.34 -4.45 -3.19
C ARG A 36 -19.65 -3.31 -2.45
N ALA A 37 -19.20 -3.56 -1.25
CA ALA A 37 -18.28 -2.64 -0.57
C ALA A 37 -16.90 -2.72 -1.20
N LEU A 38 -16.19 -1.58 -1.22
CA LEU A 38 -14.94 -1.42 -1.92
C LEU A 38 -13.90 -0.72 -1.05
N HIS A 39 -12.70 -1.31 -0.97
CA HIS A 39 -11.49 -0.59 -0.59
C HIS A 39 -10.64 -0.36 -1.84
N SER A 40 -10.37 0.89 -2.19
CA SER A 40 -9.60 1.21 -3.39
C SER A 40 -8.15 0.76 -3.28
N SER A 41 -7.53 0.38 -4.40
CA SER A 41 -6.12 -0.01 -4.46
C SER A 41 -5.19 1.06 -3.90
N GLN A 42 -5.49 2.35 -4.11
CA GLN A 42 -4.70 3.47 -3.57
C GLN A 42 -4.73 3.50 -2.04
N SER A 43 -5.91 3.26 -1.46
CA SER A 43 -6.06 3.24 0.00
C SER A 43 -5.36 2.03 0.63
N ILE A 44 -5.41 0.87 -0.03
CA ILE A 44 -4.70 -0.35 0.38
C ILE A 44 -3.19 -0.12 0.25
N LYS A 45 -2.69 0.37 -0.89
CA LYS A 45 -1.26 0.70 -1.09
C LYS A 45 -0.74 1.64 -0.01
N ARG A 46 -1.53 2.66 0.37
CA ARG A 46 -1.17 3.56 1.48
C ARG A 46 -1.11 2.83 2.82
N GLY A 47 -2.05 1.92 3.09
CA GLY A 47 -2.05 1.09 4.30
C GLY A 47 -0.81 0.20 4.39
N ILE A 48 -0.50 -0.53 3.31
CA ILE A 48 0.68 -1.39 3.21
C ILE A 48 1.96 -0.56 3.40
N ARG A 49 2.10 0.55 2.66
CA ARG A 49 3.26 1.43 2.78
C ARG A 49 3.49 1.93 4.20
N LYS A 50 2.42 2.40 4.86
CA LYS A 50 2.53 2.92 6.23
C LYS A 50 2.86 1.83 7.25
N ALA A 51 2.33 0.62 7.08
CA ALA A 51 2.71 -0.53 7.91
C ALA A 51 4.20 -0.84 7.72
N TYR A 52 4.67 -0.94 6.47
CA TYR A 52 6.05 -1.21 6.13
C TYR A 52 7.02 -0.15 6.67
N GLU A 53 6.77 1.14 6.39
CA GLU A 53 7.62 2.26 6.86
C GLU A 53 7.66 2.37 8.40
N THR A 54 6.62 1.91 9.11
CA THR A 54 6.59 1.90 10.57
C THR A 54 7.43 0.76 11.16
N ALA A 55 7.47 -0.38 10.49
CA ALA A 55 8.14 -1.59 10.97
C ALA A 55 9.59 -1.70 10.47
N SER A 56 9.90 -1.12 9.30
CA SER A 56 11.24 -1.10 8.71
C SER A 56 11.96 0.22 9.00
N LEU A 57 13.29 0.22 8.79
CA LEU A 57 14.11 1.44 8.82
C LEU A 57 14.24 2.10 7.44
N ASP A 58 13.60 1.55 6.40
CA ASP A 58 13.55 2.09 5.05
C ASP A 58 12.50 3.21 4.98
N LEU A 59 12.91 4.42 5.34
CA LEU A 59 12.05 5.59 5.36
C LEU A 59 12.01 6.29 4.00
N SER A 60 10.82 6.75 3.65
CA SER A 60 10.60 7.61 2.50
C SER A 60 9.61 8.73 2.83
N VAL A 61 9.75 9.88 2.18
CA VAL A 61 8.91 11.05 2.43
C VAL A 61 8.07 11.37 1.21
N ARG A 62 6.76 11.38 1.39
CA ARG A 62 5.81 11.86 0.37
C ARG A 62 5.14 13.13 0.85
N SER A 63 5.55 14.27 0.32
CA SER A 63 5.08 15.59 0.74
C SER A 63 5.02 16.57 -0.44
N GLY A 64 4.23 17.62 -0.29
CA GLY A 64 4.34 18.85 -1.09
C GLY A 64 5.44 19.80 -0.59
N GLU A 65 5.98 19.54 0.60
CA GLU A 65 6.94 20.40 1.34
C GLU A 65 8.35 19.76 1.42
N LEU A 66 8.74 19.00 0.38
CA LEU A 66 10.04 18.30 0.34
C LEU A 66 11.24 19.25 0.38
N SER A 67 11.09 20.47 -0.11
CA SER A 67 12.15 21.50 0.04
C SER A 67 12.48 21.82 1.49
N GLU A 68 11.52 21.71 2.40
CA GLU A 68 11.74 21.89 3.83
C GLU A 68 12.52 20.71 4.42
N ALA A 69 12.15 19.46 4.06
CA ALA A 69 12.89 18.27 4.47
C ALA A 69 14.36 18.28 3.99
N ILE A 70 14.60 18.74 2.77
CA ILE A 70 15.97 18.92 2.25
C ILE A 70 16.70 20.02 3.04
N ALA A 71 16.05 21.16 3.30
CA ALA A 71 16.65 22.25 4.05
C ALA A 71 16.98 21.86 5.50
N GLU A 72 16.11 21.11 6.16
CA GLU A 72 16.38 20.55 7.49
C GLU A 72 17.59 19.60 7.47
N ARG A 73 17.72 18.77 6.42
CA ARG A 73 18.87 17.89 6.27
C ARG A 73 20.16 18.66 6.01
N VAL A 74 20.14 19.70 5.17
CA VAL A 74 21.28 20.61 4.95
C VAL A 74 21.76 21.20 6.29
N LYS A 75 20.84 21.66 7.13
CA LYS A 75 21.18 22.21 8.44
C LYS A 75 21.83 21.20 9.39
N GLN A 76 21.52 19.91 9.23
CA GLN A 76 22.19 18.84 9.99
C GLN A 76 23.61 18.57 9.47
N ILE A 77 23.86 18.77 8.16
CA ILE A 77 25.19 18.60 7.54
C ILE A 77 26.06 19.81 7.83
N ASP A 78 25.54 21.01 7.63
CA ASP A 78 26.26 22.27 7.85
C ASP A 78 25.31 23.34 8.46
N ALA A 79 25.44 23.56 9.75
CA ALA A 79 24.62 24.49 10.50
C ALA A 79 24.99 25.98 10.31
N GLU A 80 26.15 26.28 9.66
CA GLU A 80 26.61 27.64 9.46
C GLU A 80 26.06 28.29 8.20
N LEU A 81 25.45 27.52 7.31
CA LEU A 81 24.89 28.00 6.05
C LEU A 81 23.66 28.92 6.29
N ASP A 82 23.55 29.97 5.49
CA ASP A 82 22.44 30.91 5.54
C ASP A 82 21.11 30.23 5.20
N GLU A 83 20.18 30.22 6.14
CA GLU A 83 18.88 29.54 6.03
C GLU A 83 18.07 29.98 4.81
N LYS A 84 18.15 31.29 4.42
CA LYS A 84 17.40 31.81 3.26
C LYS A 84 17.98 31.29 1.95
N LYS A 85 19.30 31.18 1.87
CA LYS A 85 19.98 30.63 0.70
C LYS A 85 19.70 29.13 0.58
N VAL A 86 19.79 28.40 1.68
CA VAL A 86 19.45 26.96 1.74
C VAL A 86 18.02 26.73 1.28
N ALA A 87 17.04 27.45 1.84
CA ALA A 87 15.63 27.30 1.44
C ALA A 87 15.40 27.62 -0.05
N LYS A 88 16.12 28.62 -0.60
CA LYS A 88 16.03 28.98 -2.01
C LYS A 88 16.56 27.87 -2.91
N GLU A 89 17.73 27.34 -2.62
CA GLU A 89 18.35 26.28 -3.45
C GLU A 89 17.59 24.94 -3.31
N ALA A 90 17.13 24.58 -2.11
CA ALA A 90 16.27 23.42 -1.91
C ALA A 90 14.96 23.52 -2.73
N LYS A 91 14.33 24.70 -2.76
CA LYS A 91 13.17 24.94 -3.64
C LYS A 91 13.52 24.84 -5.11
N ALA A 92 14.69 25.32 -5.54
CA ALA A 92 15.14 25.27 -6.93
C ALA A 92 15.35 23.80 -7.38
N ILE A 93 15.94 22.97 -6.54
CA ILE A 93 16.16 21.53 -6.82
C ILE A 93 14.81 20.80 -6.95
N VAL A 94 13.92 20.94 -5.97
CA VAL A 94 12.60 20.32 -6.00
C VAL A 94 11.76 20.86 -7.18
N GLY A 95 11.90 22.16 -7.47
CA GLY A 95 11.22 22.80 -8.59
C GLY A 95 11.51 22.18 -9.95
N LYS A 96 12.69 21.59 -10.17
CA LYS A 96 13.02 20.87 -11.40
C LYS A 96 12.13 19.64 -11.63
N LEU A 97 11.68 18.99 -10.56
CA LEU A 97 10.80 17.82 -10.61
C LEU A 97 9.32 18.19 -10.76
N THR A 98 8.95 19.43 -10.35
CA THR A 98 7.55 19.83 -10.19
C THR A 98 7.09 20.90 -11.19
N LYS A 99 7.98 21.55 -11.95
CA LYS A 99 7.59 22.66 -12.83
C LYS A 99 6.53 22.24 -13.84
N ALA A 100 5.28 22.67 -13.56
CA ALA A 100 4.27 22.81 -14.60
C ALA A 100 4.51 24.14 -15.32
N GLU A 101 4.34 24.17 -16.64
CA GLU A 101 4.41 25.40 -17.46
C GLU A 101 3.26 26.40 -17.17
N SER A 102 2.41 26.19 -16.19
CA SER A 102 1.28 27.07 -15.87
C SER A 102 1.56 27.95 -14.66
N THR A 103 1.39 29.24 -14.89
CA THR A 103 1.56 30.37 -13.97
C THR A 103 0.49 30.47 -12.87
N ASP A 104 -0.40 29.49 -12.71
CA ASP A 104 -1.46 29.55 -11.70
C ASP A 104 -1.22 28.55 -10.58
N LYS A 105 -0.96 29.14 -9.41
CA LYS A 105 -0.95 28.55 -8.06
C LYS A 105 -0.19 27.23 -7.90
N GLU A 106 0.83 27.27 -7.07
CA GLU A 106 1.52 26.13 -6.49
C GLU A 106 0.61 24.89 -6.42
N SER A 107 0.70 24.04 -7.44
CA SER A 107 0.07 22.74 -7.33
C SER A 107 0.93 21.99 -6.33
N ASN A 108 0.50 21.91 -5.07
CA ASN A 108 1.06 21.09 -4.01
C ASN A 108 0.93 19.59 -4.38
N ARG A 109 1.50 19.20 -5.53
CA ARG A 109 1.59 17.80 -5.91
C ARG A 109 2.63 17.15 -4.99
N SER A 110 2.17 16.26 -4.14
CA SER A 110 3.08 15.49 -3.29
C SER A 110 4.05 14.71 -4.16
N ILE A 111 5.34 14.97 -3.98
CA ILE A 111 6.44 14.17 -4.51
C ILE A 111 6.81 13.11 -3.48
N TRP A 112 7.45 12.05 -3.92
CA TRP A 112 7.87 10.97 -3.07
C TRP A 112 9.37 10.71 -3.28
N LEU A 113 10.18 10.92 -2.23
CA LEU A 113 11.63 10.72 -2.23
C LEU A 113 12.03 9.69 -1.17
N SER A 114 13.06 8.92 -1.46
CA SER A 114 13.76 8.09 -0.48
C SER A 114 14.63 8.96 0.43
N GLN A 115 15.03 8.41 1.57
CA GLN A 115 15.97 9.07 2.47
C GLN A 115 17.33 9.34 1.79
N GLU A 116 17.80 8.40 0.98
CA GLU A 116 19.02 8.52 0.20
C GLU A 116 18.96 9.68 -0.81
N GLU A 117 17.83 9.84 -1.50
CA GLU A 117 17.62 10.94 -2.45
C GLU A 117 17.54 12.30 -1.74
N ILE A 118 16.94 12.36 -0.55
CA ILE A 118 16.95 13.58 0.29
C ILE A 118 18.38 13.92 0.73
N GLU A 119 19.16 12.92 1.12
CA GLU A 119 20.57 13.07 1.49
C GLU A 119 21.40 13.63 0.32
N THR A 120 21.29 13.00 -0.85
CA THR A 120 21.98 13.44 -2.07
C THR A 120 21.60 14.87 -2.46
N ALA A 121 20.30 15.20 -2.39
CA ALA A 121 19.83 16.55 -2.66
C ALA A 121 20.38 17.57 -1.64
N ALA A 122 20.46 17.20 -0.36
CA ALA A 122 21.02 18.07 0.67
C ALA A 122 22.51 18.31 0.48
N GLN A 123 23.29 17.27 0.17
CA GLN A 123 24.72 17.39 -0.15
C GLN A 123 24.95 18.30 -1.36
N THR A 124 24.15 18.14 -2.42
CA THR A 124 24.19 19.03 -3.59
C THR A 124 23.96 20.49 -3.22
N VAL A 125 23.00 20.79 -2.31
CA VAL A 125 22.77 22.16 -1.83
C VAL A 125 24.00 22.69 -1.06
N VAL A 126 24.64 21.87 -0.20
CA VAL A 126 25.86 22.24 0.53
C VAL A 126 26.98 22.58 -0.46
N GLU A 127 27.21 21.74 -1.46
CA GLU A 127 28.25 21.96 -2.48
C GLU A 127 28.02 23.25 -3.30
N ILE A 128 26.77 23.57 -3.63
CA ILE A 128 26.41 24.80 -4.35
C ILE A 128 26.71 26.04 -3.47
N LEU A 129 26.43 25.97 -2.17
CA LEU A 129 26.57 27.10 -1.26
C LEU A 129 27.97 27.26 -0.69
N SER A 130 28.76 26.20 -0.63
CA SER A 130 30.15 26.16 -0.14
C SER A 130 31.08 25.50 -1.17
N PRO A 131 31.26 26.07 -2.38
CA PRO A 131 32.10 25.46 -3.40
C PRO A 131 33.55 25.40 -2.89
N GLN A 132 34.19 24.24 -2.97
CA GLN A 132 35.64 24.10 -2.76
C GLN A 132 36.39 24.80 -3.91
N GLU A 133 37.55 25.39 -3.62
CA GLU A 133 38.27 26.27 -4.54
C GLU A 133 38.65 25.65 -5.89
N ASP A 134 38.64 24.30 -6.02
CA ASP A 134 38.96 23.54 -7.22
C ASP A 134 37.80 22.72 -7.82
N ALA A 135 36.55 22.86 -7.33
CA ALA A 135 35.42 22.12 -7.89
C ALA A 135 34.92 22.85 -9.14
N GLU A 136 34.90 22.18 -10.29
CA GLU A 136 34.03 22.56 -11.40
C GLU A 136 32.65 22.83 -10.82
N LYS A 137 32.02 23.97 -11.23
CA LYS A 137 30.66 24.33 -10.72
C LYS A 137 29.79 23.09 -10.73
N ALA A 138 29.40 22.65 -9.54
CA ALA A 138 28.50 21.52 -9.40
C ALA A 138 27.22 21.88 -10.16
N GLU A 139 27.12 21.42 -11.41
CA GLU A 139 25.85 21.41 -12.09
C GLU A 139 24.94 20.56 -11.23
N VAL A 140 23.74 21.07 -10.96
CA VAL A 140 22.72 20.33 -10.23
C VAL A 140 22.45 19.05 -11.02
N GLN A 141 23.25 18.03 -10.73
CA GLN A 141 23.06 16.68 -11.27
C GLN A 141 21.69 16.19 -10.84
N ASP A 142 21.07 15.39 -11.68
CA ASP A 142 19.83 14.74 -11.32
C ASP A 142 20.13 13.88 -10.09
N PHE A 143 19.68 14.35 -8.91
CA PHE A 143 19.83 13.62 -7.65
C PHE A 143 18.90 12.39 -7.54
N ILE A 144 18.14 12.12 -8.59
CA ILE A 144 17.29 10.96 -8.76
C ILE A 144 17.85 10.10 -9.88
N ASP A 145 18.17 8.86 -9.55
CA ASP A 145 18.39 7.84 -10.56
C ASP A 145 17.03 7.35 -11.06
N GLY A 146 16.73 7.59 -12.35
CA GLY A 146 15.49 7.15 -12.99
C GLY A 146 15.38 5.62 -13.10
N THR A 147 16.47 4.88 -12.89
CA THR A 147 16.49 3.41 -12.99
C THR A 147 16.34 2.71 -11.64
N LYS A 148 16.86 3.31 -10.56
CA LYS A 148 16.90 2.70 -9.23
C LYS A 148 16.52 3.70 -8.13
N THR A 149 16.04 3.17 -7.02
CA THR A 149 15.75 3.92 -5.79
C THR A 149 16.23 3.14 -4.58
N GLY A 150 16.72 3.82 -3.55
CA GLY A 150 17.09 3.21 -2.26
C GLY A 150 15.90 2.72 -1.45
N SER A 151 14.68 3.19 -1.74
CA SER A 151 13.49 2.79 -0.99
C SER A 151 12.76 1.61 -1.63
N LEU A 152 12.61 0.52 -0.87
CA LEU A 152 11.78 -0.63 -1.27
C LEU A 152 10.31 -0.20 -1.47
N ALA A 153 9.80 0.73 -0.65
CA ALA A 153 8.44 1.22 -0.79
C ALA A 153 8.22 1.94 -2.14
N ILE A 154 9.18 2.77 -2.59
CA ILE A 154 9.11 3.42 -3.91
C ILE A 154 9.21 2.39 -5.03
N SER A 155 10.14 1.45 -4.94
CA SER A 155 10.27 0.36 -5.91
C SER A 155 9.00 -0.50 -5.98
N ALA A 156 8.41 -0.82 -4.82
CA ALA A 156 7.19 -1.63 -4.74
C ALA A 156 5.97 -0.93 -5.37
N PHE A 157 5.72 0.34 -5.03
CA PHE A 157 4.49 1.03 -5.43
C PHE A 157 4.64 1.96 -6.63
N GLY A 158 5.86 2.22 -7.05
CA GLY A 158 6.18 3.13 -8.14
C GLY A 158 5.99 4.60 -7.77
N ARG A 159 6.65 5.47 -8.51
CA ARG A 159 6.44 6.91 -8.41
C ARG A 159 6.46 7.55 -9.80
N MET A 160 5.75 8.65 -9.94
CA MET A 160 5.64 9.38 -11.20
C MET A 160 5.96 10.85 -10.96
N PHE A 161 6.86 11.38 -11.78
CA PHE A 161 7.14 12.80 -11.91
C PHE A 161 6.53 13.32 -13.21
N ALA A 162 5.49 14.12 -13.12
CA ALA A 162 4.76 14.60 -14.30
C ALA A 162 5.65 15.40 -15.29
N ASN A 163 6.66 16.09 -14.76
CA ASN A 163 7.54 16.97 -15.55
C ASN A 163 8.95 16.38 -15.79
N SER A 164 9.21 15.19 -15.28
CA SER A 164 10.47 14.47 -15.46
C SER A 164 10.20 12.99 -15.64
N PRO A 165 9.51 12.58 -16.74
CA PRO A 165 9.11 11.19 -16.94
C PRO A 165 10.28 10.19 -16.95
N GLN A 166 11.49 10.65 -17.29
CA GLN A 166 12.71 9.85 -17.25
C GLN A 166 13.09 9.41 -15.83
N ASN A 167 12.61 10.11 -14.80
CA ASN A 167 12.87 9.84 -13.40
C ASN A 167 11.74 9.01 -12.74
N ASN A 168 10.78 8.53 -13.53
CA ASN A 168 9.71 7.67 -13.03
C ASN A 168 10.27 6.31 -12.60
N THR A 169 9.70 5.78 -11.52
CA THR A 169 9.96 4.39 -11.07
C THR A 169 8.71 3.56 -11.30
N GLU A 170 8.81 2.52 -12.13
CA GLU A 170 7.71 1.59 -12.34
C GLU A 170 7.49 0.71 -11.11
N ALA A 171 6.22 0.46 -10.78
CA ALA A 171 5.84 -0.35 -9.64
C ALA A 171 6.16 -1.84 -9.85
N ALA A 172 6.82 -2.46 -8.88
CA ALA A 172 7.01 -3.90 -8.82
C ALA A 172 5.79 -4.64 -8.24
N LEU A 173 4.87 -3.93 -7.56
CA LEU A 173 3.64 -4.50 -7.03
C LEU A 173 2.40 -4.04 -7.81
N SER A 174 1.58 -5.01 -8.18
CA SER A 174 0.20 -4.78 -8.64
C SER A 174 -0.76 -5.07 -7.50
N VAL A 175 -1.56 -4.09 -7.08
CA VAL A 175 -2.50 -4.23 -5.96
C VAL A 175 -3.91 -4.01 -6.47
N SER A 176 -4.78 -5.02 -6.35
CA SER A 176 -6.18 -4.89 -6.71
C SER A 176 -6.96 -4.06 -5.67
N PRO A 177 -8.12 -3.48 -6.02
CA PRO A 177 -9.09 -3.12 -5.01
C PRO A 177 -9.49 -4.36 -4.18
N ALA A 178 -9.85 -4.16 -2.91
CA ALA A 178 -10.55 -5.19 -2.15
C ALA A 178 -12.06 -4.97 -2.33
N VAL A 179 -12.75 -6.00 -2.78
CA VAL A 179 -14.19 -5.97 -3.03
C VAL A 179 -14.84 -7.09 -2.23
N THR A 180 -16.02 -6.85 -1.66
CA THR A 180 -16.75 -7.92 -0.97
C THR A 180 -17.11 -9.04 -1.95
N THR A 181 -16.93 -10.29 -1.53
CA THR A 181 -17.25 -11.48 -2.33
C THR A 181 -18.78 -11.67 -2.49
N HIS A 182 -19.57 -10.96 -1.72
CA HIS A 182 -21.04 -11.03 -1.64
C HIS A 182 -21.67 -9.65 -1.79
N ALA A 183 -22.97 -9.59 -1.98
CA ALA A 183 -23.74 -8.35 -1.93
C ALA A 183 -23.58 -7.70 -0.54
N ALA A 184 -23.23 -6.42 -0.50
CA ALA A 184 -23.03 -5.68 0.73
C ALA A 184 -24.21 -4.76 1.04
N SER A 185 -24.48 -4.54 2.33
CA SER A 185 -25.34 -3.49 2.84
C SER A 185 -24.52 -2.32 3.38
N ILE A 186 -25.16 -1.15 3.42
CA ILE A 186 -24.63 0.01 4.13
C ILE A 186 -25.60 0.29 5.28
N ASP A 187 -25.09 0.21 6.48
CA ASP A 187 -25.83 0.45 7.70
C ASP A 187 -25.63 1.88 8.16
N THR A 188 -26.71 2.50 8.62
CA THR A 188 -26.71 3.89 9.10
C THR A 188 -26.73 3.92 10.61
N ASP A 189 -25.80 4.61 11.20
CA ASP A 189 -25.68 4.86 12.63
C ASP A 189 -25.99 6.33 12.93
N TYR A 190 -26.89 6.55 13.88
CA TYR A 190 -27.23 7.87 14.39
C TYR A 190 -26.52 8.06 15.74
N PHE A 191 -25.78 9.14 15.86
CA PHE A 191 -25.14 9.48 17.11
C PHE A 191 -25.48 10.90 17.54
N SER A 192 -25.53 11.11 18.85
CA SER A 192 -25.73 12.41 19.47
C SER A 192 -24.58 12.70 20.44
N THR A 193 -24.22 13.97 20.56
CA THR A 193 -23.32 14.43 21.63
C THR A 193 -24.16 14.96 22.79
N VAL A 194 -23.74 14.56 23.99
CA VAL A 194 -24.31 15.08 25.24
C VAL A 194 -23.34 16.13 25.79
N ASP A 195 -23.87 17.27 26.25
CA ASP A 195 -23.10 18.28 26.93
C ASP A 195 -23.12 18.00 28.45
N ASP A 196 -21.97 17.65 29.00
CA ASP A 196 -21.84 17.28 30.42
C ASP A 196 -22.34 18.40 31.38
N ARG A 197 -22.19 19.65 30.97
CA ARG A 197 -22.71 20.79 31.75
C ARG A 197 -24.24 20.93 31.70
N TYR A 198 -24.86 20.49 30.58
CA TYR A 198 -26.31 20.47 30.49
C TYR A 198 -26.88 19.33 31.31
N GLU A 199 -26.20 18.21 31.40
CA GLU A 199 -26.59 17.08 32.24
C GLU A 199 -26.56 17.46 33.73
N GLU A 200 -25.49 18.14 34.19
CA GLU A 200 -25.37 18.71 35.57
C GLU A 200 -26.48 19.71 35.89
N GLN A 201 -27.02 20.42 34.89
CA GLN A 201 -28.10 21.41 35.04
C GLN A 201 -29.50 20.84 34.81
N ASN A 202 -29.66 19.51 34.67
CA ASN A 202 -30.93 18.83 34.29
C ASN A 202 -31.58 19.41 33.02
N LYS A 203 -30.80 19.95 32.08
CA LYS A 203 -31.25 20.40 30.78
C LYS A 203 -31.23 19.22 29.80
N THR A 204 -32.36 18.90 29.24
CA THR A 204 -32.50 17.86 28.20
C THR A 204 -32.27 18.47 26.83
N GLY A 205 -31.33 17.91 26.07
CA GLY A 205 -31.11 18.26 24.65
C GLY A 205 -29.79 17.68 24.11
N ALA A 206 -29.83 17.06 22.94
CA ALA A 206 -28.65 16.70 22.20
C ALA A 206 -28.05 17.99 21.62
N THR A 207 -26.78 18.23 21.86
CA THR A 207 -26.05 19.42 21.33
C THR A 207 -25.80 19.26 19.84
N PHE A 208 -25.64 18.04 19.37
CA PHE A 208 -25.44 17.70 17.95
C PHE A 208 -25.99 16.32 17.64
N LEU A 209 -26.64 16.20 16.51
CA LEU A 209 -27.11 14.91 15.95
C LEU A 209 -26.36 14.66 14.67
N GLY A 210 -25.64 13.54 14.61
CA GLY A 210 -24.86 13.15 13.43
C GLY A 210 -25.31 11.82 12.88
N VAL A 211 -24.95 11.58 11.60
CA VAL A 211 -25.21 10.33 10.89
C VAL A 211 -23.89 9.81 10.35
N SER A 212 -23.60 8.56 10.60
CA SER A 212 -22.46 7.85 10.03
C SER A 212 -22.92 6.57 9.33
N GLN A 213 -22.23 6.21 8.27
CA GLN A 213 -22.53 5.01 7.52
C GLN A 213 -21.35 4.03 7.60
N TYR A 214 -21.67 2.76 7.70
CA TYR A 214 -20.73 1.68 7.88
C TYR A 214 -21.10 0.50 6.99
N THR A 215 -20.16 -0.41 6.81
CA THR A 215 -20.36 -1.68 6.12
C THR A 215 -19.55 -2.77 6.78
N SER A 216 -19.97 -4.01 6.58
CA SER A 216 -19.22 -5.20 6.95
C SER A 216 -19.21 -6.17 5.79
N GLY A 217 -18.24 -7.07 5.74
CA GLY A 217 -18.21 -8.09 4.69
C GLY A 217 -16.93 -8.88 4.63
N VAL A 218 -16.94 -9.87 3.74
CA VAL A 218 -15.79 -10.70 3.39
C VAL A 218 -15.19 -10.14 2.11
N PHE A 219 -14.01 -9.55 2.23
CA PHE A 219 -13.30 -8.89 1.14
C PHE A 219 -12.27 -9.81 0.52
N TYR A 220 -12.21 -9.81 -0.80
CA TYR A 220 -11.14 -10.44 -1.57
C TYR A 220 -10.27 -9.37 -2.22
N ARG A 221 -8.94 -9.57 -2.17
CA ARG A 221 -7.95 -8.75 -2.87
C ARG A 221 -6.77 -9.59 -3.32
N THR A 222 -6.02 -9.07 -4.30
CA THR A 222 -4.76 -9.64 -4.73
C THR A 222 -3.63 -8.62 -4.65
N VAL A 223 -2.43 -9.13 -4.39
CA VAL A 223 -1.19 -8.38 -4.54
C VAL A 223 -0.21 -9.25 -5.32
N THR A 224 0.19 -8.80 -6.50
CA THR A 224 1.17 -9.52 -7.32
C THR A 224 2.52 -8.83 -7.23
N ILE A 225 3.56 -9.59 -6.94
CA ILE A 225 4.96 -9.18 -6.92
C ILE A 225 5.60 -9.55 -8.28
N ASP A 226 6.25 -8.59 -8.91
CA ASP A 226 7.13 -8.79 -10.06
C ASP A 226 8.59 -8.73 -9.58
N LYS A 227 9.21 -9.90 -9.37
CA LYS A 227 10.58 -9.98 -8.84
C LYS A 227 11.62 -9.38 -9.78
N ALA A 228 11.41 -9.49 -11.09
CA ALA A 228 12.32 -8.92 -12.07
C ALA A 228 12.28 -7.38 -12.06
N GLN A 229 11.09 -6.78 -11.90
CA GLN A 229 10.96 -5.34 -11.74
C GLN A 229 11.55 -4.86 -10.41
N LEU A 230 11.33 -5.61 -9.32
CA LEU A 230 11.89 -5.30 -8.01
C LEU A 230 13.43 -5.28 -8.05
N ARG A 231 14.04 -6.30 -8.64
CA ARG A 231 15.52 -6.39 -8.84
C ARG A 231 16.06 -5.22 -9.67
N ARG A 232 15.33 -4.78 -10.69
CA ARG A 232 15.74 -3.64 -11.54
C ARG A 232 15.70 -2.31 -10.83
N SER A 233 14.65 -2.07 -10.04
CA SER A 233 14.35 -0.73 -9.52
C SER A 233 14.79 -0.48 -8.08
N TRP A 234 15.15 -1.52 -7.32
CA TRP A 234 15.62 -1.36 -5.94
C TRP A 234 17.14 -1.52 -5.83
N SER A 235 17.83 -0.45 -5.43
CA SER A 235 19.30 -0.44 -5.39
C SER A 235 19.89 -1.42 -4.36
N ALA A 236 19.18 -1.66 -3.25
CA ALA A 236 19.60 -2.57 -2.19
C ALA A 236 19.24 -4.05 -2.42
N PHE A 237 18.69 -4.43 -3.59
CA PHE A 237 18.20 -5.78 -3.83
C PHE A 237 19.24 -6.87 -3.54
N ASP A 238 20.47 -6.66 -3.99
CA ASP A 238 21.56 -7.65 -3.84
C ASP A 238 22.28 -7.56 -2.48
N ASN A 239 21.84 -6.67 -1.57
CA ASN A 239 22.39 -6.57 -0.23
C ASN A 239 21.82 -7.71 0.65
N PRO A 240 22.66 -8.51 1.35
CA PRO A 240 22.19 -9.57 2.24
C PRO A 240 21.18 -9.12 3.30
N ASP A 241 21.35 -7.91 3.84
CA ASP A 241 20.46 -7.35 4.87
C ASP A 241 19.07 -6.92 4.31
N SER A 242 18.93 -6.85 3.00
CA SER A 242 17.70 -6.45 2.33
C SER A 242 16.57 -7.48 2.44
N ARG A 243 16.89 -8.74 2.73
CA ARG A 243 15.89 -9.81 2.88
C ARG A 243 14.88 -9.52 3.98
N ASP A 244 15.30 -8.91 5.07
CA ASP A 244 14.40 -8.55 6.17
C ASP A 244 13.42 -7.45 5.76
N ASN A 245 13.81 -6.53 4.89
CA ASN A 245 12.92 -5.54 4.32
C ASN A 245 11.86 -6.20 3.42
N VAL A 246 12.21 -7.21 2.62
CA VAL A 246 11.23 -7.95 1.82
C VAL A 246 10.28 -8.74 2.71
N LYS A 247 10.76 -9.41 3.77
CA LYS A 247 9.90 -10.08 4.76
C LYS A 247 8.89 -9.11 5.37
N GLU A 248 9.35 -7.92 5.76
CA GLU A 248 8.47 -6.92 6.35
C GLU A 248 7.49 -6.34 5.34
N LEU A 249 7.89 -6.17 4.06
CA LEU A 249 6.96 -5.79 3.00
C LEU A 249 5.87 -6.85 2.80
N VAL A 250 6.22 -8.14 2.77
CA VAL A 250 5.24 -9.23 2.64
C VAL A 250 4.30 -9.27 3.84
N ARG A 251 4.83 -9.12 5.07
CA ARG A 251 4.01 -8.99 6.28
C ARG A 251 3.05 -7.81 6.18
N SER A 252 3.55 -6.66 5.72
CA SER A 252 2.76 -5.45 5.53
C SER A 252 1.69 -5.60 4.43
N ILE A 253 1.92 -6.43 3.41
CA ILE A 253 0.90 -6.78 2.42
C ILE A 253 -0.26 -7.54 3.09
N VAL A 254 0.04 -8.43 4.01
CA VAL A 254 -0.98 -9.22 4.72
C VAL A 254 -1.82 -8.34 5.64
N TYR A 255 -1.19 -7.51 6.45
CA TYR A 255 -1.86 -6.69 7.47
C TYR A 255 -2.31 -5.31 6.98
N GLY A 256 -1.72 -4.80 5.90
CA GLY A 256 -2.00 -3.46 5.40
C GLY A 256 -3.42 -3.31 4.86
N GLN A 257 -4.18 -2.41 5.48
CA GLN A 257 -5.54 -2.07 5.11
C GLN A 257 -5.77 -0.55 5.17
N PRO A 258 -6.85 -0.04 4.58
CA PRO A 258 -7.22 1.36 4.77
C PRO A 258 -7.50 1.67 6.24
N ARG A 259 -7.27 2.92 6.67
CA ARG A 259 -7.29 3.33 8.07
C ARG A 259 -8.37 4.38 8.39
N GLY A 260 -9.39 4.50 7.53
CA GLY A 260 -10.49 5.44 7.76
C GLY A 260 -11.29 5.05 9.00
N LYS A 261 -11.54 5.99 9.91
CA LYS A 261 -12.29 5.78 11.16
C LYS A 261 -11.86 4.56 11.99
N GLU A 262 -10.60 4.11 11.86
CA GLU A 262 -10.11 2.91 12.56
C GLU A 262 -10.25 2.99 14.08
N ASN A 263 -10.02 4.16 14.67
CA ASN A 263 -10.13 4.35 16.11
C ASN A 263 -11.59 4.31 16.63
N SER A 264 -12.59 4.50 15.76
CA SER A 264 -13.99 4.45 16.13
C SER A 264 -14.58 3.04 16.03
N THR A 265 -14.00 2.17 15.21
CA THR A 265 -14.56 0.85 14.90
C THR A 265 -13.62 -0.31 15.20
N ALA A 266 -12.31 -0.05 15.39
CA ALA A 266 -11.28 -1.05 15.69
C ALA A 266 -11.37 -2.34 14.83
N PRO A 267 -11.43 -2.26 13.49
CA PRO A 267 -11.72 -3.39 12.62
C PRO A 267 -10.47 -4.23 12.32
N TYR A 268 -9.76 -4.64 13.37
CA TYR A 268 -8.45 -5.31 13.30
C TYR A 268 -8.60 -6.83 13.29
N THR A 269 -9.26 -7.35 12.26
CA THR A 269 -9.39 -8.80 12.05
C THR A 269 -8.20 -9.36 11.27
N LEU A 270 -7.83 -10.60 11.57
CA LEU A 270 -6.83 -11.33 10.80
C LEU A 270 -7.46 -11.85 9.51
N PRO A 271 -6.66 -11.98 8.42
CA PRO A 271 -7.12 -12.62 7.20
C PRO A 271 -7.53 -14.08 7.45
N ALA A 272 -8.64 -14.48 6.85
CA ALA A 272 -9.09 -15.86 6.89
C ALA A 272 -8.25 -16.75 5.97
N VAL A 273 -7.86 -16.23 4.81
CA VAL A 273 -7.01 -16.91 3.83
C VAL A 273 -5.97 -15.94 3.32
N VAL A 274 -4.72 -16.38 3.28
CA VAL A 274 -3.60 -15.80 2.55
C VAL A 274 -2.99 -16.92 1.72
N PHE A 275 -3.16 -16.86 0.43
CA PHE A 275 -2.62 -17.85 -0.50
C PHE A 275 -1.64 -17.19 -1.45
N ALA A 276 -0.40 -17.63 -1.45
CA ALA A 276 0.65 -17.19 -2.35
C ALA A 276 0.89 -18.25 -3.41
N GLU A 277 0.93 -17.85 -4.68
CA GLU A 277 1.22 -18.75 -5.80
C GLU A 277 2.10 -18.09 -6.86
N GLU A 278 3.06 -18.84 -7.34
CA GLU A 278 3.93 -18.45 -8.45
C GLU A 278 3.19 -18.56 -9.78
N GLN A 279 3.35 -17.54 -10.64
CA GLN A 279 2.64 -17.43 -11.90
C GLN A 279 3.56 -16.92 -13.02
N ARG A 280 3.38 -17.47 -14.22
CA ARG A 280 3.99 -16.95 -15.45
C ARG A 280 3.27 -15.71 -15.96
N TYR A 281 1.95 -15.78 -16.05
CA TYR A 281 1.05 -14.68 -16.37
C TYR A 281 0.22 -14.33 -15.13
N ARG A 282 0.16 -13.06 -14.79
CA ARG A 282 -0.57 -12.57 -13.61
C ARG A 282 -2.03 -12.99 -13.68
N THR A 283 -2.47 -13.72 -12.69
CA THR A 283 -3.84 -14.25 -12.60
C THR A 283 -4.45 -13.86 -11.27
N ALA A 284 -5.68 -13.38 -11.31
CA ALA A 284 -6.52 -13.15 -10.14
C ALA A 284 -7.78 -14.02 -10.27
N TYR A 285 -8.34 -14.41 -9.14
CA TYR A 285 -9.61 -15.14 -9.14
C TYR A 285 -10.79 -14.19 -9.16
N ASP A 286 -11.89 -14.64 -9.73
CA ASP A 286 -13.04 -13.83 -10.01
C ASP A 286 -14.17 -14.09 -9.00
N PHE A 287 -14.74 -13.02 -8.49
CA PHE A 287 -15.96 -13.03 -7.68
C PHE A 287 -17.04 -12.16 -8.36
N GLU A 288 -17.14 -12.22 -9.69
CA GLU A 288 -18.16 -11.50 -10.45
C GLU A 288 -19.56 -11.86 -9.91
N SER A 289 -19.87 -13.15 -9.85
CA SER A 289 -21.09 -13.60 -9.21
C SER A 289 -20.98 -13.54 -7.68
N PRO A 290 -21.88 -12.85 -6.99
CA PRO A 290 -21.84 -12.76 -5.53
C PRO A 290 -22.07 -14.12 -4.88
N VAL A 291 -21.21 -14.48 -3.93
CA VAL A 291 -21.45 -15.67 -3.12
C VAL A 291 -22.68 -15.46 -2.23
N THR A 292 -23.42 -16.54 -1.97
CA THR A 292 -24.56 -16.55 -1.07
C THR A 292 -24.13 -16.91 0.34
N ALA A 293 -24.91 -16.52 1.34
CA ALA A 293 -24.67 -16.90 2.72
C ALA A 293 -24.72 -18.43 2.89
N ALA A 294 -23.86 -18.97 3.76
CA ALA A 294 -23.91 -20.35 4.18
C ALA A 294 -25.22 -20.66 4.94
N LYS A 295 -25.56 -21.93 5.08
CA LYS A 295 -26.81 -22.35 5.75
C LYS A 295 -26.95 -21.79 7.16
N ASN A 296 -25.83 -21.67 7.87
CA ASN A 296 -25.77 -21.13 9.23
C ASN A 296 -25.52 -19.60 9.27
N GLY A 297 -25.60 -18.93 8.12
CA GLY A 297 -25.27 -17.53 7.95
C GLY A 297 -23.78 -17.30 7.69
N GLY A 298 -23.43 -16.05 7.36
CA GLY A 298 -22.07 -15.66 6.98
C GLY A 298 -21.72 -15.98 5.53
N PHE A 299 -20.67 -15.34 5.02
CA PHE A 299 -20.23 -15.47 3.63
C PHE A 299 -18.82 -16.06 3.51
N LEU A 300 -18.14 -16.26 4.63
CA LEU A 300 -16.73 -16.67 4.61
C LEU A 300 -16.54 -18.08 4.02
N GLU A 301 -17.31 -19.05 4.48
CA GLU A 301 -17.28 -20.42 3.96
C GLU A 301 -17.53 -20.45 2.45
N SER A 302 -18.57 -19.78 1.99
CA SER A 302 -18.90 -19.70 0.56
C SER A 302 -17.79 -19.00 -0.26
N ALA A 303 -17.13 -17.98 0.30
CA ALA A 303 -16.03 -17.29 -0.35
C ALA A 303 -14.78 -18.18 -0.47
N VAL A 304 -14.47 -18.95 0.58
CA VAL A 304 -13.33 -19.89 0.59
C VAL A 304 -13.57 -21.04 -0.40
N ASN A 305 -14.79 -21.58 -0.42
CA ASN A 305 -15.17 -22.63 -1.39
C ASN A 305 -15.05 -22.13 -2.83
N ALA A 306 -15.56 -20.92 -3.12
CA ALA A 306 -15.44 -20.31 -4.43
C ALA A 306 -13.98 -20.08 -4.86
N LEU A 307 -13.11 -19.70 -3.93
CA LEU A 307 -11.67 -19.59 -4.17
C LEU A 307 -11.07 -20.95 -4.57
N GLY A 308 -11.37 -22.01 -3.83
CA GLY A 308 -10.90 -23.37 -4.08
C GLY A 308 -11.35 -23.92 -5.45
N GLU A 309 -12.60 -23.66 -5.82
CA GLU A 309 -13.11 -24.03 -7.13
C GLU A 309 -12.39 -23.30 -8.27
N GLN A 310 -12.11 -22.01 -8.11
CA GLN A 310 -11.40 -21.26 -9.14
C GLN A 310 -9.94 -21.65 -9.23
N TYR A 311 -9.29 -21.95 -8.11
CA TYR A 311 -7.96 -22.53 -8.07
C TYR A 311 -7.86 -23.80 -8.94
N GLN A 312 -8.81 -24.73 -8.79
CA GLN A 312 -8.85 -25.96 -9.60
C GLN A 312 -9.12 -25.67 -11.08
N ARG A 313 -10.09 -24.79 -11.38
CA ARG A 313 -10.43 -24.42 -12.77
C ARG A 313 -9.26 -23.74 -13.48
N ALA A 314 -8.53 -22.87 -12.80
CA ALA A 314 -7.38 -22.19 -13.37
C ALA A 314 -6.27 -23.17 -13.78
N ARG A 315 -5.99 -24.16 -12.93
CA ARG A 315 -5.00 -25.22 -13.24
C ARG A 315 -5.50 -26.18 -14.33
N SER A 316 -6.78 -26.44 -14.38
CA SER A 316 -7.38 -27.23 -15.47
C SER A 316 -7.36 -26.48 -16.80
N PHE A 317 -7.44 -25.15 -16.79
CA PHE A 317 -7.37 -24.30 -17.96
C PHE A 317 -5.95 -24.18 -18.51
N ASP A 318 -4.99 -23.84 -17.65
CA ASP A 318 -3.58 -23.70 -18.03
C ASP A 318 -2.66 -24.03 -16.84
N ALA A 319 -2.34 -25.30 -16.67
CA ALA A 319 -1.44 -25.75 -15.64
C ALA A 319 -0.02 -25.14 -15.77
N SER A 320 0.40 -24.81 -17.00
CA SER A 320 1.73 -24.26 -17.27
C SER A 320 1.92 -22.83 -16.82
N ASN A 321 0.84 -22.14 -16.47
CA ASN A 321 0.88 -20.79 -15.90
C ASN A 321 1.36 -20.78 -14.45
N PHE A 322 1.24 -21.89 -13.73
CA PHE A 322 1.51 -21.97 -12.29
C PHE A 322 2.83 -22.69 -12.03
N GLY A 323 3.70 -22.02 -11.26
CA GLY A 323 4.98 -22.58 -10.83
C GLY A 323 4.85 -23.48 -9.61
N PRO A 324 5.99 -24.04 -9.14
CA PRO A 324 6.00 -24.96 -8.00
C PRO A 324 5.85 -24.25 -6.64
N VAL A 325 6.00 -22.93 -6.59
CA VAL A 325 5.96 -22.21 -5.30
C VAL A 325 4.53 -21.84 -4.95
N GLU A 326 4.04 -22.49 -3.90
CA GLU A 326 2.74 -22.24 -3.31
C GLU A 326 2.86 -22.23 -1.78
N ALA A 327 2.13 -21.33 -1.11
CA ALA A 327 2.04 -21.30 0.35
C ALA A 327 0.65 -20.81 0.78
N LEU A 328 0.03 -21.51 1.72
CA LEU A 328 -1.29 -21.21 2.25
C LEU A 328 -1.21 -20.94 3.74
N SER A 329 -1.78 -19.82 4.20
CA SER A 329 -1.89 -19.45 5.61
C SER A 329 -3.21 -18.75 5.88
N GLY A 330 -3.61 -18.60 7.12
CA GLY A 330 -4.82 -17.88 7.51
C GLY A 330 -5.45 -18.40 8.78
N THR A 331 -6.60 -17.81 9.13
CA THR A 331 -7.33 -18.14 10.35
C THR A 331 -8.63 -18.93 10.11
N TYR A 332 -8.90 -19.30 8.84
CA TYR A 332 -10.09 -20.10 8.53
C TYR A 332 -9.99 -21.49 9.16
N PRO A 333 -10.99 -21.95 9.93
CA PRO A 333 -10.89 -23.20 10.72
C PRO A 333 -10.62 -24.45 9.87
N GLU A 334 -11.14 -24.51 8.65
CA GLU A 334 -11.02 -25.65 7.74
C GLU A 334 -10.04 -25.34 6.59
N LEU A 335 -8.98 -24.59 6.89
CA LEU A 335 -8.04 -24.10 5.88
C LEU A 335 -7.33 -25.24 5.13
N ALA A 336 -7.04 -26.36 5.79
CA ALA A 336 -6.41 -27.54 5.18
C ALA A 336 -7.21 -28.15 4.01
N GLY A 337 -8.52 -27.92 3.95
CA GLY A 337 -9.38 -28.37 2.85
C GLY A 337 -9.67 -27.31 1.80
N ALA A 338 -9.23 -26.07 2.02
CA ALA A 338 -9.61 -24.93 1.16
C ALA A 338 -9.04 -25.01 -0.26
N LEU A 339 -7.79 -25.46 -0.38
CA LEU A 339 -7.09 -25.61 -1.66
C LEU A 339 -6.55 -27.03 -1.78
N PRO A 340 -6.99 -27.82 -2.76
CA PRO A 340 -6.56 -29.21 -2.90
C PRO A 340 -5.04 -29.35 -3.09
N GLY A 341 -4.39 -30.10 -2.22
CA GLY A 341 -2.96 -30.40 -2.29
C GLY A 341 -2.05 -29.34 -1.71
N VAL A 342 -2.60 -28.25 -1.14
CA VAL A 342 -1.81 -27.19 -0.50
C VAL A 342 -2.06 -27.24 1.00
N GLU A 343 -1.05 -27.66 1.75
CA GLU A 343 -1.13 -27.74 3.20
C GLU A 343 -0.91 -26.36 3.84
N PRO A 344 -1.70 -25.98 4.84
CA PRO A 344 -1.52 -24.71 5.54
C PRO A 344 -0.23 -24.66 6.35
N VAL A 345 0.41 -23.50 6.33
CA VAL A 345 1.61 -23.18 7.11
C VAL A 345 1.39 -21.95 7.99
N GLY A 346 2.27 -21.71 8.94
CA GLY A 346 2.28 -20.46 9.70
C GLY A 346 2.61 -19.27 8.81
N LEU A 347 2.17 -18.08 9.23
CA LEU A 347 2.40 -16.84 8.45
C LEU A 347 3.90 -16.57 8.23
N ASP A 348 4.75 -16.82 9.22
CA ASP A 348 6.19 -16.62 9.08
C ASP A 348 6.79 -17.52 7.99
N GLN A 349 6.36 -18.78 7.94
CA GLN A 349 6.79 -19.71 6.90
C GLN A 349 6.30 -19.30 5.50
N LEU A 350 5.07 -18.78 5.37
CA LEU A 350 4.58 -18.20 4.12
C LEU A 350 5.46 -17.00 3.69
N ILE A 351 5.77 -16.11 4.63
CA ILE A 351 6.62 -14.94 4.37
C ILE A 351 8.02 -15.39 3.93
N ASP A 352 8.60 -16.39 4.59
CA ASP A 352 9.91 -16.94 4.21
C ASP A 352 9.85 -17.54 2.79
N THR A 353 8.83 -18.34 2.48
CA THR A 353 8.63 -18.91 1.14
C THR A 353 8.55 -17.84 0.05
N VAL A 354 7.77 -16.77 0.28
CA VAL A 354 7.65 -15.66 -0.67
C VAL A 354 8.99 -14.90 -0.80
N THR A 355 9.69 -14.69 0.31
CA THR A 355 10.99 -14.01 0.32
C THR A 355 12.04 -14.82 -0.42
N GLU A 356 12.12 -16.11 -0.18
CA GLU A 356 13.03 -17.01 -0.91
C GLU A 356 12.75 -16.95 -2.41
N TRP A 357 11.48 -17.07 -2.81
CA TRP A 357 11.09 -16.94 -4.22
C TRP A 357 11.51 -15.60 -4.86
N VAL A 358 11.46 -14.49 -4.12
CA VAL A 358 11.89 -13.17 -4.64
C VAL A 358 13.38 -13.18 -5.01
N TYR A 359 14.22 -13.88 -4.23
CA TYR A 359 15.67 -13.92 -4.42
C TYR A 359 16.17 -15.12 -5.25
N ASP A 360 15.31 -16.09 -5.54
CA ASP A 360 15.67 -17.20 -6.43
C ASP A 360 15.77 -16.72 -7.88
N ASP A 361 16.74 -17.27 -8.62
CA ASP A 361 17.05 -16.94 -10.03
C ASP A 361 16.00 -17.48 -11.02
#